data_7460da2c230ae8fb37f9188f9b3a2bc1
#
_entry.id   7460da2c230ae8fb37f9188f9b3a2bc1
#
_cell.length_a   1.000
_cell.length_b   1.000
_cell.length_c   1.000
_cell.angle_alpha   90.00
_cell.angle_beta   90.00
_cell.angle_gamma   90.00
#
_symmetry.space_group_name_H-M   'P 1'
#
loop_
_entity.id
_entity.type
_entity.pdbx_description
1 polymer ?
#
loop_
_entity_poly.entity_id
_entity_poly.type
_entity_poly.pdbx_seq_one_letter_code
_entity_poly.pdbx_strand_id
1 'polypeptide(L)' 'MIATHIINDVSFGQNTISLSIDGKTFELQLDILSKKLKDASALQRTFYKISPSGYGIHWPLIDEDLSVDFILKLSGQK' A
#
# COMPACT_ATOMS: atom_id res chain seq x y z
N MET A 1 12.56 7.47 -17.95
CA MET A 1 12.59 6.05 -17.53
C MET A 1 11.64 5.83 -16.38
N ILE A 2 10.88 4.77 -16.45
CA ILE A 2 9.94 4.43 -15.39
C ILE A 2 10.59 3.44 -14.44
N ALA A 3 10.66 3.80 -13.17
CA ALA A 3 11.12 2.88 -12.16
C ALA A 3 10.05 1.82 -11.93
N THR A 4 10.45 0.56 -11.94
CA THR A 4 9.54 -0.53 -11.66
C THR A 4 9.84 -1.11 -10.28
N HIS A 5 8.79 -1.53 -9.60
CA HIS A 5 8.90 -2.11 -8.28
C HIS A 5 8.14 -3.43 -8.24
N ILE A 6 8.60 -4.33 -7.39
CA ILE A 6 7.91 -5.59 -7.15
C ILE A 6 7.23 -5.49 -5.80
N ILE A 7 5.90 -5.47 -5.83
CA ILE A 7 5.09 -5.36 -4.62
C ILE A 7 4.44 -6.72 -4.37
N ASN A 8 4.60 -7.25 -3.16
CA ASN A 8 3.93 -8.49 -2.81
C ASN A 8 3.70 -8.56 -1.30
N ASP A 9 3.09 -9.64 -0.85
CA ASP A 9 2.85 -9.91 0.58
C ASP A 9 2.08 -8.79 1.27
N VAL A 10 1.09 -8.22 0.57
CA VAL A 10 0.25 -7.19 1.16
C VAL A 10 -0.68 -7.82 2.18
N SER A 11 -0.62 -7.36 3.40
CA SER A 11 -1.48 -7.87 4.47
C SER A 11 -1.85 -6.72 5.40
N PHE A 12 -2.89 -6.94 6.19
CA PHE A 12 -3.41 -5.91 7.07
C PHE A 12 -3.49 -6.43 8.50
N GLY A 13 -3.01 -5.61 9.43
CA GLY A 13 -3.32 -5.79 10.83
C GLY A 13 -4.54 -4.96 11.19
N GLN A 14 -4.78 -4.80 12.48
CA GLN A 14 -5.95 -4.07 12.94
C GLN A 14 -5.91 -2.61 12.46
N ASN A 15 -4.75 -1.99 12.54
CA ASN A 15 -4.58 -0.58 12.19
C ASN A 15 -3.32 -0.35 11.36
N THR A 16 -2.82 -1.41 10.72
CA THR A 16 -1.57 -1.34 9.98
C THR A 16 -1.70 -2.04 8.64
N ILE A 17 -0.81 -1.69 7.73
CA ILE A 17 -0.62 -2.42 6.49
C ILE A 17 0.84 -2.85 6.43
N SER A 18 1.05 -4.08 5.99
CA SER A 18 2.38 -4.66 5.84
C SER A 18 2.53 -5.10 4.39
N LEU A 19 3.63 -4.75 3.77
CA LEU A 19 3.84 -5.15 2.38
C LEU A 19 5.33 -5.21 2.10
N SER A 20 5.68 -5.95 1.05
CA SER A 20 7.05 -6.06 0.61
C SER A 20 7.21 -5.28 -0.70
N ILE A 21 8.24 -4.45 -0.76
CA ILE A 21 8.58 -3.70 -1.96
C ILE A 21 10.05 -3.98 -2.26
N ASP A 22 10.30 -4.58 -3.42
CA ASP A 22 11.65 -4.93 -3.88
C ASP A 22 12.41 -5.74 -2.85
N GLY A 23 11.72 -6.65 -2.18
CA GLY A 23 12.32 -7.55 -1.21
C GLY A 23 12.43 -7.01 0.20
N LYS A 24 12.03 -5.78 0.43
CA LYS A 24 12.04 -5.18 1.77
C LYS A 24 10.62 -5.09 2.31
N THR A 25 10.45 -5.48 3.56
CA THR A 25 9.14 -5.43 4.21
C THR A 25 8.97 -4.10 4.94
N PHE A 26 7.81 -3.49 4.72
CA PHE A 26 7.44 -2.23 5.35
C PHE A 26 6.14 -2.43 6.12
N GLU A 27 6.05 -1.84 7.29
CA GLU A 27 4.82 -1.82 8.05
C GLU A 27 4.48 -0.37 8.37
N LEU A 28 3.27 0.04 8.05
CA LEU A 28 2.84 1.43 8.17
C LEU A 28 1.51 1.50 8.90
N GLN A 29 1.34 2.55 9.69
CA GLN A 29 0.09 2.78 10.38
C GLN A 29 -0.92 3.41 9.42
N LEU A 30 -2.12 2.85 9.38
CA LEU A 30 -3.15 3.30 8.44
C LEU A 30 -3.64 4.71 8.73
N ASP A 31 -3.67 5.12 10.00
CA ASP A 31 -4.12 6.46 10.32
C ASP A 31 -3.19 7.55 9.78
N ILE A 32 -1.94 7.21 9.53
CA ILE A 32 -0.99 8.13 8.91
C ILE A 32 -1.00 7.98 7.40
N LEU A 33 -1.09 6.75 6.93
CA LEU A 33 -0.98 6.44 5.51
C LEU A 33 -2.24 6.79 4.73
N SER A 34 -3.40 6.36 5.22
CA SER A 34 -4.64 6.51 4.48
C SER A 34 -5.84 6.34 5.41
N LYS A 35 -6.56 7.43 5.63
CA LYS A 35 -7.76 7.38 6.44
C LYS A 35 -8.83 6.51 5.79
N LYS A 36 -8.91 6.51 4.47
CA LYS A 36 -9.87 5.68 3.74
C LYS A 36 -9.63 4.20 4.03
N LEU A 37 -8.37 3.78 4.03
CA LEU A 37 -8.04 2.39 4.34
C LEU A 37 -8.27 2.10 5.82
N LYS A 38 -7.98 3.05 6.68
CA LYS A 38 -8.22 2.86 8.10
C LYS A 38 -9.68 2.58 8.39
N ASP A 39 -10.57 3.33 7.73
CA ASP A 39 -12.01 3.21 7.95
C ASP A 39 -12.65 2.11 7.10
N ALA A 40 -11.87 1.45 6.25
CA ALA A 40 -12.40 0.43 5.36
C ALA A 40 -12.64 -0.88 6.09
N SER A 41 -13.61 -1.65 5.56
CA SER A 41 -13.88 -2.99 6.07
C SER A 41 -12.77 -3.96 5.62
N ALA A 42 -12.76 -5.14 6.24
CA ALA A 42 -11.80 -6.18 5.85
C ALA A 42 -11.93 -6.53 4.38
N LEU A 43 -13.17 -6.63 3.88
CA LEU A 43 -13.39 -6.94 2.48
C LEU A 43 -12.83 -5.84 1.57
N GLN A 44 -13.08 -4.59 1.93
CA GLN A 44 -12.59 -3.46 1.13
C GLN A 44 -11.07 -3.41 1.10
N ARG A 45 -10.42 -3.73 2.22
CA ARG A 45 -8.97 -3.73 2.31
C ARG A 45 -8.32 -4.82 1.46
N THR A 46 -8.96 -5.98 1.35
CA THR A 46 -8.38 -7.11 0.63
C THR A 46 -8.64 -7.04 -0.87
N PHE A 47 -9.52 -6.16 -1.32
CA PHE A 47 -9.85 -6.03 -2.72
C PHE A 47 -9.02 -4.91 -3.35
N TYR A 48 -7.81 -5.25 -3.75
CA TYR A 48 -6.87 -4.27 -4.30
C TYR A 48 -6.25 -4.80 -5.58
N LYS A 49 -5.71 -3.88 -6.36
CA LYS A 49 -4.98 -4.18 -7.57
C LYS A 49 -3.62 -3.49 -7.53
N ILE A 50 -2.58 -4.24 -7.86
CA ILE A 50 -1.25 -3.69 -7.97
C ILE A 50 -1.03 -3.30 -9.42
N SER A 51 -0.55 -2.09 -9.67
CA SER A 51 -0.32 -1.63 -11.04
C SER A 51 0.72 -2.52 -11.72
N PRO A 52 0.63 -2.70 -13.05
CA PRO A 52 1.55 -3.59 -13.77
C PRO A 52 3.02 -3.26 -13.60
N SER A 53 3.35 -1.99 -13.44
CA SER A 53 4.74 -1.56 -13.26
C SER A 53 5.17 -1.56 -11.80
N GLY A 54 4.28 -1.94 -10.86
CA GLY A 54 4.59 -1.84 -9.45
C GLY A 54 4.64 -0.40 -8.97
N TYR A 55 4.01 0.50 -9.69
CA TYR A 55 4.00 1.91 -9.37
C TYR A 55 3.19 2.22 -8.12
N GLY A 56 2.10 1.50 -7.91
CA GLY A 56 1.23 1.73 -6.77
C GLY A 56 0.17 0.66 -6.62
N ILE A 57 -0.72 0.88 -5.67
CA ILE A 57 -1.80 -0.04 -5.35
C ILE A 57 -3.11 0.75 -5.37
N HIS A 58 -4.14 0.16 -5.98
CA HIS A 58 -5.46 0.77 -6.10
C HIS A 58 -6.51 -0.08 -5.38
N TRP A 59 -7.33 0.56 -4.57
CA TRP A 59 -8.47 -0.07 -3.89
C TRP A 59 -9.76 0.47 -4.51
N PRO A 60 -10.35 -0.27 -5.46
CA PRO A 60 -11.51 0.24 -6.20
C PRO A 60 -12.77 0.43 -5.37
N LEU A 61 -12.95 -0.34 -4.31
CA LEU A 61 -14.19 -0.23 -3.52
C LEU A 61 -14.25 1.05 -2.70
N ILE A 62 -13.11 1.66 -2.42
CA ILE A 62 -13.07 2.90 -1.63
C ILE A 62 -12.39 4.03 -2.41
N ASP A 63 -12.08 3.78 -3.68
CA ASP A 63 -11.47 4.77 -4.56
C ASP A 63 -10.20 5.36 -3.95
N GLU A 64 -9.33 4.48 -3.48
CA GLU A 64 -8.05 4.89 -2.89
C GLU A 64 -6.90 4.39 -3.74
N ASP A 65 -5.89 5.25 -3.91
CA ASP A 65 -4.65 4.93 -4.62
C ASP A 65 -3.47 5.31 -3.74
N LEU A 66 -2.51 4.41 -3.63
CA LEU A 66 -1.27 4.71 -2.92
C LEU A 66 -0.09 4.42 -3.85
N SER A 67 0.75 5.41 -4.05
CA SER A 67 1.97 5.22 -4.83
C SER A 67 3.06 4.62 -3.97
N VAL A 68 3.96 3.88 -4.60
CA VAL A 68 5.13 3.34 -3.90
C VAL A 68 5.99 4.48 -3.37
N ASP A 69 6.14 5.55 -4.14
CA ASP A 69 6.92 6.71 -3.70
C ASP A 69 6.39 7.27 -2.39
N PHE A 70 5.07 7.37 -2.26
CA PHE A 70 4.46 7.88 -1.05
C PHE A 70 4.70 6.95 0.13
N ILE A 71 4.56 5.64 -0.10
CA ILE A 71 4.79 4.64 0.93
C ILE A 71 6.24 4.69 1.42
N LEU A 72 7.18 4.75 0.50
CA LEU A 72 8.60 4.81 0.84
C LEU A 72 8.94 6.09 1.60
N LYS A 73 8.32 7.19 1.21
CA LYS A 73 8.55 8.46 1.87
C LYS A 73 8.09 8.41 3.33
N LEU A 74 6.91 7.85 3.56
CA LEU A 74 6.37 7.74 4.92
C LEU A 74 7.17 6.77 5.77
N SER A 75 7.77 5.75 5.17
CA SER A 75 8.57 4.78 5.90
C SER A 75 9.98 5.27 6.22
N GLY A 76 10.33 6.47 5.76
CA GLY A 76 11.67 7.03 5.99
C GLY A 76 12.69 6.63 4.95
N GLN A 77 12.29 5.95 3.90
CA GLN A 77 13.18 5.61 2.80
C GLN A 77 13.30 6.79 1.84
N LYS A 78 14.45 6.90 1.22
CA LYS A 78 14.72 7.96 0.25
C LYS A 78 14.89 7.41 -1.15
#